data_7933f743120b10ea52a9cf0282ce7287
#
_entry.id   7933f743120b10ea52a9cf0282ce7287
#
_cell.length_a   1.000
_cell.length_b   1.000
_cell.length_c   1.000
_cell.angle_alpha   90.00
_cell.angle_beta   90.00
_cell.angle_gamma   90.00
#
_symmetry.space_group_name_H-M   'P 1'
#
loop_
_entity.id
_entity.type
_entity.pdbx_description
1 polymer ?
#
loop_
_entity_poly.entity_id
_entity_poly.type
_entity_poly.pdbx_seq_one_letter_code
_entity_poly.pdbx_strand_id
1 'polypeptide(L)'
;MLAKILGIILVMAGSVGLGLYYSAKEGFRVADLLEFKKALLILSSEIEYMRSTLSEACANIAKRTGLGVSEIFADFSRLLADGEGETAYQLWLTAMQNSEKTFLAAEDKTVFEDFGKTLGYLDKQMQKNAITYAVSYIDEKAATLQAQSDKNKRMYQSLGVIGGLMIAVVLW
;
A
#
# COMPACT_ATOMS: atom_id res chain seq x y z
N MET A 1 17.36 5.65 43.57
CA MET A 1 18.13 5.38 42.33
C MET A 1 17.42 4.34 41.43
N LEU A 2 16.94 3.22 41.95
CA LEU A 2 16.21 2.20 41.17
C LEU A 2 15.02 2.74 40.38
N ALA A 3 14.20 3.64 40.95
CA ALA A 3 13.04 4.24 40.26
C ALA A 3 13.43 5.10 39.05
N LYS A 4 14.58 5.79 39.10
CA LYS A 4 15.10 6.57 37.96
C LYS A 4 15.56 5.68 36.82
N ILE A 5 16.25 4.58 37.15
CA ILE A 5 16.75 3.61 36.19
C ILE A 5 15.55 2.92 35.49
N LEU A 6 14.53 2.52 36.26
CA LEU A 6 13.31 1.92 35.77
C LEU A 6 12.56 2.86 34.81
N GLY A 7 12.47 4.16 35.14
CA GLY A 7 11.86 5.18 34.29
C GLY A 7 12.58 5.35 32.96
N ILE A 8 13.92 5.39 32.95
CA ILE A 8 14.72 5.50 31.73
C ILE A 8 14.52 4.28 30.83
N ILE A 9 14.54 3.07 31.39
CA ILE A 9 14.32 1.82 30.64
C ILE A 9 12.92 1.82 30.01
N LEU A 10 11.90 2.27 30.74
CA LEU A 10 10.52 2.30 30.28
C LEU A 10 10.31 3.30 29.14
N VAL A 11 10.93 4.49 29.21
CA VAL A 11 10.91 5.50 28.15
C VAL A 11 11.64 5.01 26.90
N MET A 12 12.80 4.37 27.07
CA MET A 12 13.54 3.80 25.94
C MET A 12 12.77 2.66 25.27
N ALA A 13 12.20 1.74 26.04
CA ALA A 13 11.39 0.65 25.51
C ALA A 13 10.15 1.16 24.76
N GLY A 14 9.47 2.17 25.32
CA GLY A 14 8.33 2.83 24.67
C GLY A 14 8.70 3.52 23.37
N SER A 15 9.79 4.26 23.34
CA SER A 15 10.29 4.97 22.15
C SER A 15 10.68 4.00 21.04
N VAL A 16 11.41 2.94 21.36
CA VAL A 16 11.78 1.87 20.41
C VAL A 16 10.52 1.14 19.88
N GLY A 17 9.59 0.80 20.78
CA GLY A 17 8.33 0.14 20.40
C GLY A 17 7.49 0.96 19.43
N LEU A 18 7.34 2.27 19.67
CA LEU A 18 6.65 3.18 18.75
C LEU A 18 7.37 3.27 17.40
N GLY A 19 8.69 3.37 17.38
CA GLY A 19 9.46 3.43 16.14
C GLY A 19 9.32 2.16 15.30
N LEU A 20 9.32 0.98 15.94
CA LEU A 20 9.08 -0.31 15.27
C LEU A 20 7.65 -0.41 14.72
N TYR A 21 6.65 0.06 15.45
CA TYR A 21 5.26 0.07 15.01
C TYR A 21 5.06 0.93 13.75
N TYR A 22 5.60 2.16 13.73
CA TYR A 22 5.52 3.03 12.56
C TYR A 22 6.27 2.45 11.35
N SER A 23 7.46 1.88 11.57
CA SER A 23 8.23 1.24 10.50
C SER A 23 7.51 0.01 9.91
N ALA A 24 6.82 -0.78 10.74
CA ALA A 24 6.02 -1.92 10.27
C ALA A 24 4.84 -1.46 9.41
N LYS A 25 4.13 -0.40 9.82
CA LYS A 25 2.99 0.17 9.07
C LYS A 25 3.42 0.68 7.69
N GLU A 26 4.57 1.35 7.59
CA GLU A 26 5.14 1.77 6.30
C GLU A 26 5.49 0.56 5.42
N GLY A 27 6.01 -0.51 6.01
CA GLY A 27 6.29 -1.76 5.30
C GLY A 27 5.03 -2.42 4.70
N PHE A 28 3.93 -2.44 5.45
CA PHE A 28 2.63 -2.94 4.94
C PHE A 28 2.09 -2.07 3.81
N ARG A 29 2.22 -0.73 3.93
CA ARG A 29 1.84 0.19 2.85
C ARG A 29 2.62 -0.07 1.57
N VAL A 30 3.94 -0.25 1.67
CA VAL A 30 4.78 -0.60 0.50
C VAL A 30 4.34 -1.93 -0.12
N ALA A 31 4.04 -2.94 0.70
CA ALA A 31 3.55 -4.22 0.21
C ALA A 31 2.24 -4.07 -0.57
N ASP A 32 1.27 -3.32 -0.06
CA ASP A 32 0.00 -3.06 -0.74
C ASP A 32 0.20 -2.28 -2.05
N LEU A 33 1.08 -1.27 -2.06
CA LEU A 33 1.43 -0.53 -3.27
C LEU A 33 2.01 -1.45 -4.35
N LEU A 34 2.92 -2.35 -3.98
CA LEU A 34 3.52 -3.31 -4.92
C LEU A 34 2.52 -4.35 -5.43
N GLU A 35 1.59 -4.81 -4.59
CA GLU A 35 0.49 -5.67 -5.04
C GLU A 35 -0.47 -4.92 -5.99
N PHE A 36 -0.74 -3.62 -5.73
CA PHE A 36 -1.48 -2.78 -6.66
C PHE A 36 -0.76 -2.61 -8.00
N LYS A 37 0.55 -2.37 -7.98
CA LYS A 37 1.36 -2.33 -9.21
C LYS A 37 1.21 -3.62 -10.01
N LYS A 38 1.33 -4.77 -9.35
CA LYS A 38 1.14 -6.08 -9.97
C LYS A 38 -0.25 -6.22 -10.59
N ALA A 39 -1.30 -5.79 -9.88
CA ALA A 39 -2.67 -5.77 -10.39
C ALA A 39 -2.79 -4.93 -11.68
N LEU A 40 -2.24 -3.72 -11.68
CA LEU A 40 -2.27 -2.81 -12.83
C LEU A 40 -1.50 -3.37 -14.03
N LEU A 41 -0.37 -4.03 -13.83
CA LEU A 41 0.39 -4.68 -14.89
C LEU A 41 -0.36 -5.87 -15.50
N ILE A 42 -1.05 -6.67 -14.67
CA ILE A 42 -1.93 -7.73 -15.17
C ILE A 42 -3.07 -7.12 -15.98
N LEU A 43 -3.72 -6.07 -15.47
CA LEU A 43 -4.81 -5.39 -16.19
C LEU A 43 -4.34 -4.84 -17.53
N SER A 44 -3.15 -4.22 -17.59
CA SER A 44 -2.56 -3.74 -18.84
C SER A 44 -2.39 -4.85 -19.87
N SER A 45 -1.95 -6.03 -19.42
CA SER A 45 -1.80 -7.21 -20.27
C SER A 45 -3.15 -7.73 -20.78
N GLU A 46 -4.17 -7.76 -19.92
CA GLU A 46 -5.53 -8.16 -20.29
C GLU A 46 -6.14 -7.22 -21.35
N ILE A 47 -5.95 -5.90 -21.19
CA ILE A 47 -6.41 -4.88 -22.16
C ILE A 47 -5.72 -5.05 -23.51
N GLU A 48 -4.44 -5.41 -23.52
CA GLU A 48 -3.65 -5.48 -24.75
C GLU A 48 -3.90 -6.76 -25.54
N TYR A 49 -3.92 -7.91 -24.87
CA TYR A 49 -3.82 -9.22 -25.51
C TYR A 49 -5.07 -10.08 -25.37
N MET A 50 -5.93 -9.82 -24.39
CA MET A 50 -7.09 -10.65 -24.13
C MET A 50 -8.39 -10.00 -24.58
N ARG A 51 -9.35 -10.85 -24.98
CA ARG A 51 -10.74 -10.46 -25.31
C ARG A 51 -11.68 -10.67 -24.11
N SER A 52 -11.12 -10.75 -22.91
CA SER A 52 -11.89 -10.90 -21.68
C SER A 52 -12.66 -9.63 -21.33
N THR A 53 -13.79 -9.79 -20.69
CA THR A 53 -14.53 -8.65 -20.15
C THR A 53 -13.76 -8.04 -18.97
N LEU A 54 -14.05 -6.78 -18.63
CA LEU A 54 -13.42 -6.11 -17.49
C LEU A 54 -13.66 -6.89 -16.18
N SER A 55 -14.86 -7.46 -16.00
CA SER A 55 -15.19 -8.30 -14.84
C SER A 55 -14.29 -9.54 -14.76
N GLU A 56 -14.10 -10.27 -15.88
CA GLU A 56 -13.23 -11.44 -15.91
C GLU A 56 -11.76 -11.08 -15.65
N ALA A 57 -11.27 -9.97 -16.22
CA ALA A 57 -9.93 -9.48 -15.98
C ALA A 57 -9.71 -9.19 -14.48
N CYS A 58 -10.67 -8.51 -13.84
CA CYS A 58 -10.62 -8.21 -12.41
C CYS A 58 -10.69 -9.48 -11.54
N ALA A 59 -11.50 -10.46 -11.92
CA ALA A 59 -11.53 -11.77 -11.24
C ALA A 59 -10.17 -12.50 -11.33
N ASN A 60 -9.49 -12.42 -12.47
CA ASN A 60 -8.15 -12.98 -12.65
C ASN A 60 -7.10 -12.25 -11.80
N ILE A 61 -7.17 -10.93 -11.72
CA ILE A 61 -6.28 -10.11 -10.88
C ILE A 61 -6.45 -10.51 -9.41
N ALA A 62 -7.69 -10.62 -8.93
CA ALA A 62 -8.00 -10.98 -7.55
C ALA A 62 -7.37 -12.31 -7.12
N LYS A 63 -7.30 -13.31 -8.03
CA LYS A 63 -6.66 -14.61 -7.77
C LYS A 63 -5.13 -14.55 -7.69
N ARG A 64 -4.51 -13.50 -8.20
CA ARG A 64 -3.06 -13.35 -8.38
C ARG A 64 -2.42 -12.29 -7.50
N THR A 65 -3.20 -11.55 -6.74
CA THR A 65 -2.76 -10.45 -5.86
C THR A 65 -2.94 -10.78 -4.39
N GLY A 66 -2.31 -10.00 -3.52
CA GLY A 66 -2.37 -10.16 -2.07
C GLY A 66 -3.69 -9.68 -1.45
N LEU A 67 -3.93 -10.07 -0.19
CA LEU A 67 -5.23 -10.01 0.51
C LEU A 67 -6.00 -8.70 0.32
N GLY A 68 -5.45 -7.54 0.65
CA GLY A 68 -6.18 -6.27 0.58
C GLY A 68 -6.54 -5.87 -0.85
N VAL A 69 -5.58 -5.96 -1.76
CA VAL A 69 -5.76 -5.64 -3.19
C VAL A 69 -6.65 -6.67 -3.88
N SER A 70 -6.47 -7.96 -3.54
CA SER A 70 -7.32 -9.04 -4.02
C SER A 70 -8.80 -8.78 -3.73
N GLU A 71 -9.14 -8.32 -2.52
CA GLU A 71 -10.52 -8.02 -2.13
C GLU A 71 -11.12 -6.87 -2.95
N ILE A 72 -10.36 -5.80 -3.20
CA ILE A 72 -10.82 -4.69 -4.05
C ILE A 72 -11.19 -5.20 -5.45
N PHE A 73 -10.30 -5.96 -6.10
CA PHE A 73 -10.55 -6.44 -7.45
C PHE A 73 -11.63 -7.54 -7.49
N ALA A 74 -11.75 -8.36 -6.46
CA ALA A 74 -12.83 -9.35 -6.36
C ALA A 74 -14.21 -8.67 -6.19
N ASP A 75 -14.29 -7.67 -5.31
CA ASP A 75 -15.53 -6.92 -5.09
C ASP A 75 -15.92 -6.12 -6.35
N PHE A 76 -14.95 -5.47 -6.98
CA PHE A 76 -15.18 -4.76 -8.24
C PHE A 76 -15.64 -5.70 -9.38
N SER A 77 -15.03 -6.89 -9.51
CA SER A 77 -15.46 -7.90 -10.48
C SER A 77 -16.92 -8.34 -10.24
N ARG A 78 -17.29 -8.55 -8.97
CA ARG A 78 -18.66 -8.92 -8.59
C ARG A 78 -19.64 -7.79 -8.91
N LEU A 79 -19.33 -6.56 -8.51
CA LEU A 79 -20.15 -5.38 -8.80
C LEU A 79 -20.36 -5.16 -10.29
N LEU A 80 -19.33 -5.40 -11.12
CA LEU A 80 -19.44 -5.34 -12.58
C LEU A 80 -20.36 -6.43 -13.16
N ALA A 81 -20.38 -7.61 -12.55
CA ALA A 81 -21.23 -8.73 -13.00
C ALA A 81 -22.70 -8.51 -12.61
N ASP A 82 -22.92 -7.95 -11.42
CA ASP A 82 -24.26 -7.70 -10.85
C ASP A 82 -24.84 -6.36 -11.34
N GLY A 83 -24.03 -5.51 -12.02
CA GLY A 83 -24.27 -4.11 -12.26
C GLY A 83 -25.58 -3.74 -12.92
N GLU A 84 -26.44 -3.09 -12.16
CA GLU A 84 -27.69 -2.50 -12.60
C GLU A 84 -27.52 -0.98 -12.81
N GLY A 85 -27.02 -0.58 -14.00
CA GLY A 85 -27.09 0.84 -14.43
C GLY A 85 -26.04 1.79 -13.88
N GLU A 86 -25.13 1.35 -13.03
CA GLU A 86 -24.02 2.16 -12.52
C GLU A 86 -22.82 2.17 -13.49
N THR A 87 -22.05 3.27 -13.47
CA THR A 87 -20.83 3.35 -14.27
C THR A 87 -19.71 2.51 -13.64
N ALA A 88 -18.80 1.99 -14.46
CA ALA A 88 -17.62 1.26 -13.96
C ALA A 88 -16.83 2.07 -12.92
N TYR A 89 -16.78 3.40 -13.06
CA TYR A 89 -16.15 4.28 -12.09
C TYR A 89 -16.85 4.28 -10.72
N GLN A 90 -18.18 4.33 -10.70
CA GLN A 90 -18.94 4.29 -9.43
C GLN A 90 -18.73 2.95 -8.72
N LEU A 91 -18.81 1.84 -9.46
CA LEU A 91 -18.55 0.50 -8.93
C LEU A 91 -17.11 0.35 -8.40
N TRP A 92 -16.13 0.95 -9.09
CA TRP A 92 -14.76 1.00 -8.62
C TRP A 92 -14.60 1.75 -7.30
N LEU A 93 -15.21 2.93 -7.17
CA LEU A 93 -15.20 3.70 -5.93
C LEU A 93 -15.82 2.91 -4.76
N THR A 94 -16.93 2.22 -5.02
CA THR A 94 -17.59 1.36 -4.03
C THR A 94 -16.65 0.24 -3.57
N ALA A 95 -16.00 -0.46 -4.50
CA ALA A 95 -15.04 -1.51 -4.18
C ALA A 95 -13.84 -0.99 -3.38
N MET A 96 -13.31 0.19 -3.73
CA MET A 96 -12.22 0.84 -2.99
C MET A 96 -12.64 1.23 -1.56
N GLN A 97 -13.87 1.70 -1.37
CA GLN A 97 -14.39 2.10 -0.05
C GLN A 97 -14.69 0.90 0.85
N ASN A 98 -15.16 -0.21 0.28
CA ASN A 98 -15.45 -1.43 1.01
C ASN A 98 -14.19 -2.14 1.55
N SER A 99 -13.02 -1.80 1.04
CA SER A 99 -11.77 -2.43 1.45
C SER A 99 -11.20 -1.80 2.72
N GLU A 100 -11.41 -2.46 3.86
CA GLU A 100 -10.83 -2.07 5.16
C GLU A 100 -9.43 -2.65 5.40
N LYS A 101 -8.98 -3.61 4.60
CA LYS A 101 -7.75 -4.38 4.84
C LYS A 101 -6.50 -3.82 4.16
N THR A 102 -6.57 -2.64 3.55
CA THR A 102 -5.41 -2.01 2.91
C THR A 102 -4.77 -0.96 3.82
N PHE A 103 -3.44 -0.92 3.80
CA PHE A 103 -2.64 0.12 4.48
C PHE A 103 -2.38 1.35 3.59
N LEU A 104 -3.16 1.52 2.52
CA LEU A 104 -3.05 2.65 1.60
C LEU A 104 -3.34 3.98 2.32
N ALA A 105 -2.51 4.98 2.09
CA ALA A 105 -2.77 6.32 2.58
C ALA A 105 -3.81 7.04 1.71
N ALA A 106 -4.35 8.16 2.20
CA ALA A 106 -5.35 8.94 1.46
C ALA A 106 -4.84 9.37 0.08
N GLU A 107 -3.57 9.76 -0.03
CA GLU A 107 -2.93 10.13 -1.29
C GLU A 107 -2.88 8.97 -2.30
N ASP A 108 -2.60 7.74 -1.83
CA ASP A 108 -2.58 6.54 -2.67
C ASP A 108 -3.99 6.25 -3.21
N LYS A 109 -4.97 6.32 -2.31
CA LYS A 109 -6.39 6.12 -2.68
C LYS A 109 -6.83 7.10 -3.75
N THR A 110 -6.47 8.38 -3.63
CA THR A 110 -6.80 9.39 -4.64
C THR A 110 -6.24 9.02 -6.02
N VAL A 111 -4.99 8.55 -6.11
CA VAL A 111 -4.41 8.13 -7.39
C VAL A 111 -5.15 6.93 -7.99
N PHE A 112 -5.55 5.97 -7.15
CA PHE A 112 -6.28 4.79 -7.62
C PHE A 112 -7.75 5.09 -7.93
N GLU A 113 -8.37 6.02 -7.24
CA GLU A 113 -9.70 6.54 -7.59
C GLU A 113 -9.67 7.24 -8.95
N ASP A 114 -8.65 8.09 -9.20
CA ASP A 114 -8.46 8.76 -10.48
C ASP A 114 -8.18 7.77 -11.63
N PHE A 115 -7.41 6.72 -11.37
CA PHE A 115 -7.25 5.60 -12.30
C PHE A 115 -8.62 4.98 -12.66
N GLY A 116 -9.49 4.80 -11.67
CA GLY A 116 -10.85 4.27 -11.85
C GLY A 116 -11.69 5.04 -12.87
N LYS A 117 -11.45 6.35 -13.03
CA LYS A 117 -12.13 7.18 -14.03
C LYS A 117 -11.89 6.70 -15.47
N THR A 118 -10.82 5.97 -15.71
CA THR A 118 -10.48 5.44 -17.04
C THR A 118 -11.05 4.05 -17.30
N LEU A 119 -11.58 3.38 -16.26
CA LEU A 119 -12.18 2.07 -16.40
C LEU A 119 -13.51 2.17 -17.15
N GLY A 120 -13.72 1.25 -18.11
CA GLY A 120 -14.92 1.24 -18.94
C GLY A 120 -14.88 2.14 -20.19
N TYR A 121 -13.81 2.93 -20.39
CA TYR A 121 -13.62 3.62 -21.67
C TYR A 121 -13.15 2.66 -22.76
N LEU A 122 -13.58 2.92 -24.01
CA LEU A 122 -13.17 2.13 -25.17
C LEU A 122 -11.74 2.45 -25.65
N ASP A 123 -11.18 3.57 -25.22
CA ASP A 123 -9.83 4.00 -25.62
C ASP A 123 -8.75 3.28 -24.80
N LYS A 124 -8.18 2.24 -25.40
CA LYS A 124 -7.08 1.47 -24.83
C LYS A 124 -5.84 2.30 -24.52
N GLN A 125 -5.54 3.33 -25.34
CA GLN A 125 -4.37 4.18 -25.13
C GLN A 125 -4.53 5.03 -23.87
N MET A 126 -5.72 5.57 -23.65
CA MET A 126 -6.04 6.32 -22.44
C MET A 126 -5.92 5.46 -21.18
N GLN A 127 -6.44 4.23 -21.22
CA GLN A 127 -6.31 3.26 -20.12
C GLN A 127 -4.84 2.92 -19.84
N LYS A 128 -4.03 2.64 -20.88
CA LYS A 128 -2.59 2.37 -20.75
C LYS A 128 -1.83 3.54 -20.15
N ASN A 129 -2.13 4.76 -20.56
CA ASN A 129 -1.50 5.95 -20.00
C ASN A 129 -1.82 6.11 -18.51
N ALA A 130 -3.07 5.89 -18.10
CA ALA A 130 -3.47 5.93 -16.70
C ALA A 130 -2.78 4.84 -15.86
N ILE A 131 -2.67 3.62 -16.39
CA ILE A 131 -1.91 2.54 -15.76
C ILE A 131 -0.44 2.94 -15.60
N THR A 132 0.18 3.46 -16.66
CA THR A 132 1.59 3.89 -16.64
C THR A 132 1.82 4.97 -15.59
N TYR A 133 0.93 5.95 -15.49
CA TYR A 133 0.99 6.99 -14.47
C TYR A 133 0.89 6.42 -13.06
N ALA A 134 -0.10 5.56 -12.80
CA ALA A 134 -0.28 4.94 -11.49
C ALA A 134 0.90 4.03 -11.10
N VAL A 135 1.46 3.28 -12.06
CA VAL A 135 2.67 2.46 -11.84
C VAL A 135 3.88 3.34 -11.50
N SER A 136 4.09 4.46 -12.22
CA SER A 136 5.19 5.39 -11.94
C SER A 136 5.06 6.02 -10.55
N TYR A 137 3.84 6.42 -10.16
CA TYR A 137 3.55 6.89 -8.81
C TYR A 137 3.92 5.84 -7.74
N ILE A 138 3.50 4.58 -7.95
CA ILE A 138 3.81 3.49 -7.02
C ILE A 138 5.32 3.30 -6.88
N ASP A 139 6.07 3.30 -8.00
CA ASP A 139 7.51 3.10 -7.97
C ASP A 139 8.24 4.20 -7.21
N GLU A 140 7.89 5.47 -7.45
CA GLU A 140 8.45 6.60 -6.73
C GLU A 140 8.10 6.55 -5.24
N LYS A 141 6.83 6.24 -4.92
CA LYS A 141 6.36 6.21 -3.55
C LYS A 141 6.96 5.05 -2.76
N ALA A 142 7.01 3.87 -3.33
CA ALA A 142 7.62 2.69 -2.71
C ALA A 142 9.11 2.93 -2.45
N ALA A 143 9.86 3.48 -3.42
CA ALA A 143 11.27 3.81 -3.25
C ALA A 143 11.48 4.84 -2.11
N THR A 144 10.64 5.87 -2.05
CA THR A 144 10.71 6.90 -1.00
C THR A 144 10.44 6.31 0.39
N LEU A 145 9.38 5.50 0.53
CA LEU A 145 9.03 4.86 1.80
C LEU A 145 10.11 3.86 2.25
N GLN A 146 10.70 3.10 1.33
CA GLN A 146 11.81 2.19 1.64
C GLN A 146 13.04 2.95 2.12
N ALA A 147 13.44 4.02 1.42
CA ALA A 147 14.58 4.85 1.82
C ALA A 147 14.36 5.49 3.20
N GLN A 148 13.14 5.94 3.50
CA GLN A 148 12.76 6.48 4.80
C GLN A 148 12.83 5.41 5.91
N SER A 149 12.31 4.20 5.64
CA SER A 149 12.37 3.08 6.58
C SER A 149 13.81 2.70 6.91
N ASP A 150 14.70 2.63 5.92
CA ASP A 150 16.12 2.31 6.14
C ASP A 150 16.85 3.40 6.91
N LYS A 151 16.55 4.66 6.65
CA LYS A 151 17.08 5.79 7.43
C LYS A 151 16.63 5.72 8.88
N ASN A 152 15.35 5.47 9.11
CA ASN A 152 14.79 5.34 10.45
C ASN A 152 15.40 4.16 11.22
N LYS A 153 15.57 2.99 10.58
CA LYS A 153 16.25 1.83 11.19
C LYS A 153 17.67 2.17 11.64
N ARG A 154 18.47 2.82 10.80
CA ARG A 154 19.85 3.25 11.15
C ARG A 154 19.85 4.24 12.31
N MET A 155 18.92 5.19 12.31
CA MET A 155 18.78 6.16 13.39
C MET A 155 18.47 5.49 14.74
N TYR A 156 17.50 4.56 14.76
CA TYR A 156 17.15 3.82 15.98
C TYR A 156 18.27 2.90 16.46
N GLN A 157 19.01 2.27 15.55
CA GLN A 157 20.22 1.50 15.90
C GLN A 157 21.29 2.38 16.55
N SER A 158 21.57 3.54 15.99
CA SER A 158 22.54 4.48 16.55
C SER A 158 22.11 5.00 17.93
N LEU A 159 20.83 5.34 18.10
CA LEU A 159 20.27 5.78 19.38
C LEU A 159 20.32 4.66 20.44
N GLY A 160 20.08 3.42 20.04
CA GLY A 160 20.19 2.25 20.92
C GLY A 160 21.61 2.02 21.42
N VAL A 161 22.63 2.13 20.55
CA VAL A 161 24.03 2.00 20.89
C VAL A 161 24.49 3.14 21.82
N ILE A 162 24.17 4.38 21.49
CA ILE A 162 24.54 5.55 22.30
C ILE A 162 23.85 5.50 23.67
N GLY A 163 22.55 5.15 23.70
CA GLY A 163 21.82 4.99 24.95
C GLY A 163 22.38 3.87 25.83
N GLY A 164 22.75 2.73 25.24
CA GLY A 164 23.40 1.63 25.93
C GLY A 164 24.75 2.03 26.53
N LEU A 165 25.58 2.78 25.80
CA LEU A 165 26.86 3.31 26.28
C LEU A 165 26.68 4.31 27.45
N MET A 166 25.71 5.21 27.35
CA MET A 166 25.41 6.14 28.43
C MET A 166 24.99 5.41 29.72
N ILE A 167 24.15 4.38 29.59
CA ILE A 167 23.74 3.56 30.75
C ILE A 167 24.95 2.83 31.37
N ALA A 168 25.84 2.28 30.54
CA ALA A 168 27.06 1.64 31.01
C ALA A 168 27.97 2.59 31.78
N VAL A 169 28.14 3.84 31.31
CA VAL A 169 28.95 4.87 31.97
C VAL A 169 28.32 5.34 33.29
N VAL A 170 27.00 5.44 33.38
CA VAL A 170 26.28 5.87 34.61
C VAL A 170 26.25 4.78 35.68
N LEU A 171 26.36 3.50 35.28
CA LEU A 171 26.35 2.37 36.19
C LEU A 171 27.75 1.97 36.68
N TRP A 172 28.79 2.49 36.03
CA TRP A 172 30.18 2.26 36.47
C TRP A 172 30.66 3.36 37.38
#